data_9a727018cd159d11866183d4ce11173c
#
_entry.id   9a727018cd159d11866183d4ce11173c
#
_cell.length_a   1.000
_cell.length_b   1.000
_cell.length_c   1.000
_cell.angle_alpha   90.00
_cell.angle_beta   90.00
_cell.angle_gamma   90.00
#
_symmetry.space_group_name_H-M   'P 1'
#
loop_
_entity.id
_entity.type
_entity.pdbx_description
1 polymer ?
#
loop_
_entity_poly.entity_id
_entity_poly.type
_entity_poly.pdbx_seq_one_letter_code
_entity_poly.pdbx_strand_id
1 'polypeptide(L)'
;MSFSSLSEYISSLGDKEKEYILRFIKLMESEYPKLKLRFSFSMPMWWFGEKMKDGYVGVSATKSRFTLHVSSESYVRDIEKERPELKYGKQCVSISYKTEEDFLFLEKKAREFVSINIGEK
;
A
#
# COMPACT_ATOMS: atom_id res chain seq x y z
N MET A 1 -18.94 -3.99 1.51
CA MET A 1 -19.29 -3.03 2.56
C MET A 1 -18.28 -1.90 2.57
N SER A 2 -18.75 -0.66 2.63
CA SER A 2 -17.83 0.48 2.69
C SER A 2 -17.69 0.96 4.11
N PHE A 3 -16.55 1.59 4.40
CA PHE A 3 -16.23 2.12 5.71
C PHE A 3 -16.16 3.64 5.62
N SER A 4 -16.65 4.34 6.62
CA SER A 4 -16.68 5.79 6.61
C SER A 4 -15.40 6.42 7.15
N SER A 5 -14.56 5.64 7.82
CA SER A 5 -13.32 6.18 8.39
C SER A 5 -12.25 5.10 8.49
N LEU A 6 -11.01 5.57 8.59
CA LEU A 6 -9.86 4.69 8.79
C LEU A 6 -9.99 3.88 10.08
N SER A 7 -10.45 4.54 11.14
CA SER A 7 -10.63 3.89 12.44
C SER A 7 -11.60 2.71 12.33
N GLU A 8 -12.71 2.93 11.62
CA GLU A 8 -13.71 1.89 11.41
C GLU A 8 -13.13 0.73 10.60
N TYR A 9 -12.39 1.07 9.56
CA TYR A 9 -11.74 0.06 8.72
C TYR A 9 -10.77 -0.80 9.54
N ILE A 10 -9.90 -0.17 10.31
CA ILE A 10 -8.91 -0.89 11.12
C ILE A 10 -9.60 -1.78 12.15
N SER A 11 -10.69 -1.29 12.76
CA SER A 11 -11.43 -2.07 13.75
C SER A 11 -12.05 -3.34 13.17
N SER A 12 -12.31 -3.35 11.86
CA SER A 12 -12.92 -4.50 11.20
C SER A 12 -11.92 -5.59 10.85
N LEU A 13 -10.62 -5.32 10.96
CA LEU A 13 -9.58 -6.24 10.52
C LEU A 13 -9.24 -7.28 11.58
N GLY A 14 -8.81 -8.46 11.12
CA GLY A 14 -8.25 -9.45 12.01
C GLY A 14 -6.85 -9.05 12.46
N ASP A 15 -6.26 -9.85 13.35
CA ASP A 15 -4.97 -9.50 13.96
C ASP A 15 -3.85 -9.32 12.94
N LYS A 16 -3.74 -10.24 11.99
CA LYS A 16 -2.64 -10.21 11.02
C LYS A 16 -2.82 -9.06 10.04
N GLU A 17 -4.05 -8.88 9.54
CA GLU A 17 -4.35 -7.78 8.63
C GLU A 17 -4.08 -6.44 9.31
N LYS A 18 -4.51 -6.30 10.56
CA LYS A 18 -4.30 -5.07 11.32
C LYS A 18 -2.81 -4.80 11.51
N GLU A 19 -2.05 -5.83 11.84
CA GLU A 19 -0.61 -5.70 12.04
C GLU A 19 0.06 -5.12 10.78
N TYR A 20 -0.26 -5.68 9.62
CA TYR A 20 0.38 -5.25 8.37
C TYR A 20 -0.06 -3.83 7.98
N ILE A 21 -1.33 -3.52 8.13
CA ILE A 21 -1.82 -2.17 7.82
C ILE A 21 -1.15 -1.13 8.73
N LEU A 22 -1.09 -1.40 10.03
CA LEU A 22 -0.48 -0.45 10.97
C LEU A 22 1.02 -0.31 10.75
N ARG A 23 1.71 -1.39 10.42
CA ARG A 23 3.13 -1.33 10.10
C ARG A 23 3.37 -0.44 8.88
N PHE A 24 2.54 -0.57 7.86
CA PHE A 24 2.69 0.23 6.66
C PHE A 24 2.41 1.71 6.94
N ILE A 25 1.37 2.00 7.71
CA ILE A 25 1.05 3.38 8.10
C ILE A 25 2.23 4.00 8.85
N LYS A 26 2.82 3.24 9.78
CA LYS A 26 3.96 3.73 10.56
C LYS A 26 5.15 4.02 9.66
N LEU A 27 5.41 3.16 8.68
CA LEU A 27 6.48 3.38 7.72
C LEU A 27 6.29 4.69 6.98
N MET A 28 5.08 4.94 6.48
CA MET A 28 4.80 6.16 5.74
C MET A 28 4.91 7.39 6.62
N GLU A 29 4.43 7.31 7.84
CA GLU A 29 4.52 8.45 8.77
C GLU A 29 5.96 8.78 9.14
N SER A 30 6.81 7.77 9.29
CA SER A 30 8.18 8.02 9.70
C SER A 30 9.08 8.41 8.53
N GLU A 31 8.87 7.87 7.34
CA GLU A 31 9.75 8.16 6.20
C GLU A 31 9.24 9.25 5.30
N TYR A 32 7.93 9.46 5.23
CA TYR A 32 7.34 10.47 4.35
C TYR A 32 6.31 11.31 5.09
N PRO A 33 6.73 12.02 6.16
CA PRO A 33 5.78 12.77 7.00
C PRO A 33 5.06 13.90 6.27
N LYS A 34 5.56 14.31 5.11
CA LYS A 34 4.91 15.34 4.31
C LYS A 34 3.70 14.83 3.55
N LEU A 35 3.63 13.52 3.33
CA LEU A 35 2.48 12.94 2.66
C LEU A 35 1.37 12.73 3.68
N LYS A 36 0.20 13.23 3.34
CA LYS A 36 -0.94 13.15 4.25
C LYS A 36 -1.68 11.84 4.05
N LEU A 37 -1.95 11.14 5.16
CA LEU A 37 -2.79 9.96 5.13
C LEU A 37 -4.22 10.36 4.81
N ARG A 38 -4.80 9.69 3.82
CA ARG A 38 -6.20 9.86 3.44
C ARG A 38 -6.90 8.52 3.47
N PHE A 39 -8.18 8.52 3.75
CA PHE A 39 -8.94 7.28 3.68
C PHE A 39 -9.90 7.41 2.50
N SER A 40 -9.59 6.68 1.42
CA SER A 40 -10.37 6.71 0.18
C SER A 40 -10.51 5.31 -0.36
N PHE A 41 -11.62 5.05 -1.04
CA PHE A 41 -11.90 3.71 -1.59
C PHE A 41 -11.79 2.63 -0.53
N SER A 42 -12.17 2.97 0.70
CA SER A 42 -12.16 2.07 1.86
C SER A 42 -10.77 1.53 2.16
N MET A 43 -9.72 2.35 1.98
CA MET A 43 -8.36 1.96 2.32
C MET A 43 -7.52 3.19 2.67
N PRO A 44 -6.46 3.02 3.48
CA PRO A 44 -5.52 4.12 3.72
C PRO A 44 -4.71 4.38 2.47
N MET A 45 -4.59 5.64 2.09
CA MET A 45 -3.88 6.08 0.90
C MET A 45 -3.06 7.33 1.18
N TRP A 46 -2.03 7.53 0.37
CA TRP A 46 -1.19 8.73 0.40
C TRP A 46 -1.10 9.25 -1.03
N TRP A 47 -1.61 10.46 -1.26
CA TRP A 47 -1.57 11.07 -2.61
C TRP A 47 -0.31 11.91 -2.73
N PHE A 48 0.28 11.92 -3.93
CA PHE A 48 1.52 12.68 -4.18
C PHE A 48 1.27 14.15 -4.47
N GLY A 49 0.01 14.53 -4.69
CA GLY A 49 -0.41 15.91 -4.91
C GLY A 49 -1.75 16.12 -4.23
N GLU A 50 -2.46 17.16 -4.66
CA GLU A 50 -3.73 17.51 -4.06
C GLU A 50 -4.88 16.61 -4.53
N LYS A 51 -4.69 15.93 -5.66
CA LYS A 51 -5.71 15.07 -6.25
C LYS A 51 -5.17 13.67 -6.44
N MET A 52 -6.07 12.70 -6.45
CA MET A 52 -5.69 11.31 -6.65
C MET A 52 -5.00 11.09 -8.00
N LYS A 53 -5.40 11.85 -9.02
CA LYS A 53 -4.77 11.74 -10.34
C LYS A 53 -3.31 12.16 -10.36
N ASP A 54 -2.84 12.84 -9.33
CA ASP A 54 -1.43 13.23 -9.21
C ASP A 54 -0.55 12.05 -8.80
N GLY A 55 -1.15 10.92 -8.56
CA GLY A 55 -0.47 9.70 -8.17
C GLY A 55 -0.70 9.37 -6.72
N TYR A 56 -0.62 8.07 -6.40
CA TYR A 56 -0.92 7.62 -5.04
C TYR A 56 -0.24 6.29 -4.75
N VAL A 57 -0.14 5.99 -3.44
CA VAL A 57 0.16 4.66 -2.93
C VAL A 57 -0.88 4.38 -1.84
N GLY A 58 -1.33 3.14 -1.76
CA GLY A 58 -2.30 2.75 -0.75
C GLY A 58 -2.17 1.29 -0.40
N VAL A 59 -2.81 0.88 0.68
CA VAL A 59 -2.79 -0.53 1.09
C VAL A 59 -4.18 -0.96 1.53
N SER A 60 -4.47 -2.24 1.31
CA SER A 60 -5.70 -2.84 1.81
C SER A 60 -5.39 -4.27 2.26
N ALA A 61 -6.26 -4.81 3.07
CA ALA A 61 -6.05 -6.15 3.61
C ALA A 61 -7.35 -6.91 3.71
N THR A 62 -7.28 -8.21 3.40
CA THR A 62 -8.37 -9.14 3.60
C THR A 62 -7.81 -10.28 4.45
N LYS A 63 -8.67 -11.23 4.80
CA LYS A 63 -8.26 -12.41 5.57
C LYS A 63 -7.09 -13.16 4.93
N SER A 64 -7.05 -13.19 3.61
CA SER A 64 -6.07 -14.00 2.89
C SER A 64 -4.94 -13.21 2.26
N ARG A 65 -5.06 -11.88 2.12
CA ARG A 65 -4.10 -11.09 1.38
C ARG A 65 -3.91 -9.69 1.91
N PHE A 66 -2.69 -9.21 1.78
CA PHE A 66 -2.34 -7.81 1.97
C PHE A 66 -1.97 -7.26 0.59
N THR A 67 -2.54 -6.13 0.20
CA THR A 67 -2.39 -5.61 -1.16
C THR A 67 -1.81 -4.20 -1.14
N LEU A 68 -0.78 -4.00 -1.96
CA LEU A 68 -0.20 -2.67 -2.21
C LEU A 68 -0.80 -2.13 -3.50
N HIS A 69 -1.34 -0.92 -3.43
CA HIS A 69 -1.93 -0.23 -4.58
C HIS A 69 -1.04 0.94 -4.97
N VAL A 70 -0.71 1.04 -6.25
CA VAL A 70 0.11 2.14 -6.76
C VAL A 70 -0.53 2.69 -8.04
N SER A 71 -0.29 3.95 -8.34
CA SER A 71 -0.96 4.63 -9.45
C SER A 71 -0.32 4.37 -10.82
N SER A 72 0.64 3.45 -10.90
CA SER A 72 1.33 3.17 -12.15
C SER A 72 1.27 1.69 -12.51
N GLU A 73 0.60 1.40 -13.62
CA GLU A 73 0.55 0.03 -14.13
C GLU A 73 1.93 -0.45 -14.57
N SER A 74 2.72 0.42 -15.18
CA SER A 74 4.06 0.03 -15.65
C SER A 74 4.96 -0.34 -14.47
N TYR A 75 4.83 0.36 -13.36
CA TYR A 75 5.61 0.02 -12.17
C TYR A 75 5.21 -1.36 -11.63
N VAL A 76 3.91 -1.66 -11.64
CA VAL A 76 3.42 -2.99 -11.24
C VAL A 76 3.98 -4.08 -12.15
N ARG A 77 4.05 -3.83 -13.46
CA ARG A 77 4.63 -4.78 -14.40
C ARG A 77 6.12 -5.01 -14.12
N ASP A 78 6.83 -3.97 -13.69
CA ASP A 78 8.24 -4.12 -13.31
C ASP A 78 8.39 -4.98 -12.06
N ILE A 79 7.52 -4.81 -11.06
CA ILE A 79 7.54 -5.65 -9.87
C ILE A 79 7.28 -7.10 -10.26
N GLU A 80 6.34 -7.32 -11.16
CA GLU A 80 5.97 -8.66 -11.60
C GLU A 80 7.15 -9.40 -12.22
N LYS A 81 8.03 -8.67 -12.90
CA LYS A 81 9.23 -9.28 -13.47
C LYS A 81 10.19 -9.81 -12.39
N GLU A 82 10.21 -9.16 -11.23
CA GLU A 82 11.06 -9.58 -10.12
C GLU A 82 10.44 -10.75 -9.33
N ARG A 83 9.14 -10.73 -9.16
CA ARG A 83 8.43 -11.71 -8.34
C ARG A 83 7.17 -12.20 -9.06
N PRO A 84 7.33 -12.96 -10.16
CA PRO A 84 6.16 -13.38 -10.95
C PRO A 84 5.20 -14.31 -10.23
N GLU A 85 5.60 -14.89 -9.11
CA GLU A 85 4.76 -15.81 -8.35
C GLU A 85 3.69 -15.10 -7.50
N LEU A 86 3.79 -13.78 -7.31
CA LEU A 86 2.81 -13.04 -6.52
C LEU A 86 1.56 -12.78 -7.35
N LYS A 87 0.53 -12.23 -6.72
CA LYS A 87 -0.72 -11.92 -7.39
C LYS A 87 -0.74 -10.46 -7.82
N TYR A 88 -1.10 -10.21 -9.08
CA TYR A 88 -1.05 -8.86 -9.65
C TYR A 88 -2.37 -8.44 -10.27
N GLY A 89 -2.74 -7.17 -10.10
CA GLY A 89 -3.80 -6.52 -10.84
C GLY A 89 -3.17 -5.46 -11.73
N LYS A 90 -3.98 -4.55 -12.26
CA LYS A 90 -3.47 -3.46 -13.09
C LYS A 90 -2.56 -2.52 -12.31
N GLN A 91 -2.97 -2.16 -11.11
CA GLN A 91 -2.26 -1.18 -10.29
C GLN A 91 -2.12 -1.69 -8.86
N CYS A 92 -1.94 -3.00 -8.71
CA CYS A 92 -1.79 -3.55 -7.38
C CYS A 92 -1.02 -4.86 -7.39
N VAL A 93 -0.46 -5.19 -6.24
CA VAL A 93 0.22 -6.46 -6.01
C VAL A 93 -0.17 -6.98 -4.62
N SER A 94 -0.49 -8.26 -4.54
CA SER A 94 -0.97 -8.89 -3.30
C SER A 94 -0.04 -9.97 -2.84
N ILE A 95 0.10 -10.07 -1.52
CA ILE A 95 0.86 -11.14 -0.88
C ILE A 95 -0.03 -11.86 0.12
N SER A 96 0.36 -13.08 0.48
CA SER A 96 -0.27 -13.78 1.59
C SER A 96 0.45 -13.38 2.89
N TYR A 97 -0.04 -13.87 4.03
CA TYR A 97 0.59 -13.59 5.33
C TYR A 97 1.59 -14.67 5.74
N LYS A 98 2.04 -15.46 4.78
CA LYS A 98 2.89 -16.64 5.10
C LYS A 98 4.30 -16.27 5.53
N THR A 99 4.90 -15.25 4.91
CA THR A 99 6.27 -14.86 5.24
C THR A 99 6.40 -13.36 5.41
N GLU A 100 7.22 -12.97 6.35
CA GLU A 100 7.55 -11.58 6.56
C GLU A 100 8.33 -11.02 5.37
N GLU A 101 9.09 -11.86 4.71
CA GLU A 101 9.90 -11.47 3.56
C GLU A 101 9.05 -10.83 2.46
N ASP A 102 7.86 -11.37 2.21
CA ASP A 102 6.95 -10.80 1.22
C ASP A 102 6.48 -9.41 1.62
N PHE A 103 6.20 -9.21 2.90
CA PHE A 103 5.80 -7.89 3.38
C PHE A 103 6.93 -6.88 3.23
N LEU A 104 8.15 -7.28 3.59
CA LEU A 104 9.32 -6.41 3.47
C LEU A 104 9.59 -6.05 2.00
N PHE A 105 9.33 -6.99 1.09
CA PHE A 105 9.44 -6.72 -0.34
C PHE A 105 8.46 -5.63 -0.77
N LEU A 106 7.20 -5.71 -0.32
CA LEU A 106 6.22 -4.67 -0.65
C LEU A 106 6.57 -3.31 -0.05
N GLU A 107 7.10 -3.30 1.18
CA GLU A 107 7.56 -2.06 1.80
C GLU A 107 8.66 -1.40 0.96
N LYS A 108 9.61 -2.21 0.52
CA LYS A 108 10.70 -1.71 -0.33
C LYS A 108 10.17 -1.11 -1.62
N LYS A 109 9.23 -1.79 -2.27
CA LYS A 109 8.66 -1.31 -3.52
C LYS A 109 7.84 -0.04 -3.32
N ALA A 110 7.14 0.05 -2.20
CA ALA A 110 6.41 1.27 -1.86
C ALA A 110 7.36 2.45 -1.69
N ARG A 111 8.46 2.25 -0.95
CA ARG A 111 9.45 3.32 -0.77
C ARG A 111 10.01 3.78 -2.10
N GLU A 112 10.37 2.85 -2.97
CA GLU A 112 10.92 3.19 -4.28
C GLU A 112 9.92 4.00 -5.09
N PHE A 113 8.66 3.58 -5.09
CA PHE A 113 7.62 4.25 -5.84
C PHE A 113 7.37 5.67 -5.33
N VAL A 114 7.28 5.83 -4.02
CA VAL A 114 7.08 7.14 -3.41
C VAL A 114 8.24 8.07 -3.74
N SER A 115 9.47 7.58 -3.58
CA SER A 115 10.67 8.38 -3.83
C SER A 115 10.75 8.85 -5.27
N ILE A 116 10.40 7.99 -6.22
CA ILE A 116 10.37 8.37 -7.64
C ILE A 116 9.37 9.50 -7.87
N ASN A 117 8.21 9.42 -7.24
CA ASN A 117 7.13 10.37 -7.52
C ASN A 117 7.25 11.70 -6.81
N ILE A 118 7.83 11.72 -5.62
CA ILE A 118 7.97 12.98 -4.87
C ILE A 118 9.37 13.56 -4.97
N GLY A 119 10.28 12.86 -5.64
CA GLY A 119 11.64 13.35 -5.83
C GLY A 119 12.51 13.30 -4.59
N GLU A 120 12.10 12.57 -3.56
CA GLU A 120 12.91 12.42 -2.35
C GLU A 120 13.93 11.32 -2.52
N LYS A 121 15.06 11.50 -1.87
CA LYS A 121 16.16 10.53 -1.95
C LYS A 121 16.34 9.77 -0.65
#